data_9e0069710ba8b14b3994e655cc509386
#
_entry.id   9e0069710ba8b14b3994e655cc509386
#
_cell.length_a   1.000
_cell.length_b   1.000
_cell.length_c   1.000
_cell.angle_alpha   90.00
_cell.angle_beta   90.00
_cell.angle_gamma   90.00
#
_symmetry.space_group_name_H-M   'P 1'
#
loop_
_entity.id
_entity.type
_entity.pdbx_description
1 polymer ?
#
loop_
_entity_poly.entity_id
_entity_poly.type
_entity_poly.pdbx_seq_one_letter_code
_entity_poly.pdbx_strand_id
1 'polypeptide(L)'
;MTPHFRRLSSDDRHEYLSLMLAAYAPIKALGIQFDAATADLARVTKHLDEHAVFALFDGEHMVASVTLRFPWGTMPGPMGLPHIGWFGTHPDYTGQNLGKQLLEWLEDHILIGELKAPAYSLGTATSHPWLREMYIKLGFQPVFERDLGKGHITLYLKKILDEERHAGWLARQPA
;
A
#
# COMPACT_ATOMS: atom_id res chain seq x y z
N MET A 1 -8.47 -22.37 0.83
CA MET A 1 -7.61 -21.32 1.46
C MET A 1 -8.08 -21.07 2.89
N THR A 2 -7.14 -20.91 3.83
CA THR A 2 -7.44 -20.57 5.23
C THR A 2 -6.89 -19.17 5.50
N PRO A 3 -7.64 -18.10 5.14
CA PRO A 3 -7.14 -16.75 5.20
C PRO A 3 -7.12 -16.22 6.64
N HIS A 4 -6.01 -15.57 7.00
CA HIS A 4 -5.94 -14.75 8.19
C HIS A 4 -5.07 -13.52 7.94
N PHE A 5 -5.30 -12.48 8.73
CA PHE A 5 -4.64 -11.18 8.58
C PHE A 5 -3.93 -10.83 9.88
N ARG A 6 -2.74 -10.28 9.77
CA ARG A 6 -2.02 -9.74 10.92
C ARG A 6 -0.97 -8.72 10.54
N ARG A 7 -0.54 -7.96 11.53
CA ARG A 7 0.64 -7.10 11.41
C ARG A 7 1.91 -7.95 11.41
N LEU A 8 2.88 -7.54 10.60
CA LEU A 8 4.21 -8.14 10.55
C LEU A 8 5.15 -7.51 11.57
N SER A 9 6.17 -8.26 11.97
CA SER A 9 7.32 -7.78 12.73
C SER A 9 8.61 -8.11 12.00
N SER A 10 9.75 -7.72 12.55
CA SER A 10 11.06 -8.07 11.99
C SER A 10 11.33 -9.58 11.94
N ASP A 11 10.59 -10.37 12.72
CA ASP A 11 10.67 -11.84 12.66
C ASP A 11 10.19 -12.40 11.32
N ASP A 12 9.34 -11.66 10.62
CA ASP A 12 8.78 -12.03 9.31
C ASP A 12 9.66 -11.62 8.12
N ARG A 13 10.82 -11.02 8.35
CA ARG A 13 11.65 -10.37 7.32
C ARG A 13 12.03 -11.23 6.12
N HIS A 14 12.33 -12.51 6.35
CA HIS A 14 12.75 -13.41 5.27
C HIS A 14 11.60 -13.71 4.30
N GLU A 15 10.44 -14.07 4.84
CA GLU A 15 9.26 -14.36 4.04
C GLU A 15 8.71 -13.09 3.37
N TYR A 16 8.73 -11.98 4.09
CA TYR A 16 8.34 -10.68 3.56
C TYR A 16 9.22 -10.25 2.38
N LEU A 17 10.55 -10.41 2.48
CA LEU A 17 11.46 -10.14 1.37
C LEU A 17 11.12 -11.00 0.15
N SER A 18 10.90 -12.30 0.35
CA SER A 18 10.52 -13.21 -0.74
C SER A 18 9.23 -12.77 -1.41
N LEU A 19 8.22 -12.39 -0.63
CA LEU A 19 6.95 -11.90 -1.16
C LEU A 19 7.14 -10.62 -1.98
N MET A 20 7.90 -9.64 -1.47
CA MET A 20 8.11 -8.38 -2.18
C MET A 20 8.84 -8.57 -3.51
N LEU A 21 9.90 -9.35 -3.53
CA LEU A 21 10.63 -9.62 -4.78
C LEU A 21 9.75 -10.35 -5.80
N ALA A 22 8.95 -11.32 -5.38
CA ALA A 22 8.04 -12.04 -6.25
C ALA A 22 6.90 -11.15 -6.77
N ALA A 23 6.27 -10.37 -5.90
CA ALA A 23 5.14 -9.50 -6.25
C ALA A 23 5.54 -8.38 -7.20
N TYR A 24 6.75 -7.82 -7.06
CA TYR A 24 7.22 -6.69 -7.86
C TYR A 24 8.05 -7.07 -9.09
N ALA A 25 8.39 -8.35 -9.28
CA ALA A 25 9.13 -8.81 -10.45
C ALA A 25 8.47 -8.42 -11.79
N PRO A 26 7.14 -8.59 -11.99
CA PRO A 26 6.49 -8.15 -13.21
C PRO A 26 6.57 -6.64 -13.46
N ILE A 27 6.56 -5.84 -12.41
CA ILE A 27 6.64 -4.38 -12.49
C ILE A 27 8.05 -3.94 -12.85
N LYS A 28 9.06 -4.58 -12.24
CA LYS A 28 10.47 -4.36 -12.57
C LYS A 28 10.76 -4.66 -14.05
N ALA A 29 10.15 -5.71 -14.59
CA ALA A 29 10.29 -6.09 -15.99
C ALA A 29 9.78 -5.00 -16.97
N LEU A 30 8.89 -4.11 -16.52
CA LEU A 30 8.40 -2.96 -17.29
C LEU A 30 9.33 -1.73 -17.20
N GLY A 31 10.46 -1.84 -16.51
CA GLY A 31 11.39 -0.72 -16.32
C GLY A 31 10.95 0.29 -15.26
N ILE A 32 9.92 -0.01 -14.49
CA ILE A 32 9.42 0.86 -13.40
C ILE A 32 10.20 0.57 -12.12
N GLN A 33 10.78 1.61 -11.52
CA GLN A 33 11.63 1.50 -10.35
C GLN A 33 10.85 1.77 -9.07
N PHE A 34 10.31 0.72 -8.44
CA PHE A 34 9.80 0.79 -7.09
C PHE A 34 10.82 0.21 -6.11
N ASP A 35 10.96 0.79 -4.94
CA ASP A 35 11.94 0.38 -3.92
C ASP A 35 11.76 -1.10 -3.52
N ALA A 36 10.52 -1.57 -3.43
CA ALA A 36 10.22 -2.96 -3.09
C ALA A 36 10.76 -3.97 -4.11
N ALA A 37 10.91 -3.57 -5.38
CA ALA A 37 11.34 -4.45 -6.46
C ALA A 37 12.82 -4.87 -6.35
N THR A 38 13.64 -4.11 -5.64
CA THR A 38 15.08 -4.33 -5.49
C THR A 38 15.53 -4.32 -4.04
N ALA A 39 14.62 -4.49 -3.10
CA ALA A 39 14.93 -4.52 -1.68
C ALA A 39 15.80 -5.73 -1.33
N ASP A 40 16.64 -5.57 -0.33
CA ASP A 40 17.40 -6.64 0.32
C ASP A 40 16.91 -6.87 1.76
N LEU A 41 17.52 -7.81 2.45
CA LEU A 41 17.12 -8.15 3.82
C LEU A 41 17.27 -6.98 4.79
N ALA A 42 18.33 -6.19 4.68
CA ALA A 42 18.56 -5.02 5.52
C ALA A 42 17.47 -3.97 5.28
N ARG A 43 17.11 -3.74 4.02
CA ARG A 43 16.07 -2.77 3.63
C ARG A 43 14.69 -3.17 4.14
N VAL A 44 14.30 -4.44 3.99
CA VAL A 44 13.00 -4.90 4.50
C VAL A 44 12.94 -4.94 6.02
N THR A 45 14.03 -5.26 6.69
CA THR A 45 14.10 -5.22 8.16
C THR A 45 13.86 -3.80 8.68
N LYS A 46 14.56 -2.84 8.10
CA LYS A 46 14.37 -1.41 8.42
C LYS A 46 12.93 -0.97 8.13
N HIS A 47 12.38 -1.38 6.99
CA HIS A 47 11.01 -1.06 6.59
C HIS A 47 9.97 -1.58 7.61
N LEU A 48 10.15 -2.82 8.07
CA LEU A 48 9.29 -3.42 9.10
C LEU A 48 9.39 -2.70 10.45
N ASP A 49 10.57 -2.19 10.79
CA ASP A 49 10.79 -1.44 12.03
C ASP A 49 10.21 0.00 11.98
N GLU A 50 10.24 0.63 10.81
CA GLU A 50 9.81 2.02 10.63
C GLU A 50 8.31 2.18 10.31
N HIS A 51 7.67 1.17 9.76
CA HIS A 51 6.29 1.26 9.26
C HIS A 51 5.40 0.15 9.79
N ALA A 52 4.10 0.38 9.76
CA ALA A 52 3.11 -0.64 10.04
C ALA A 52 2.85 -1.45 8.76
N VAL A 53 3.24 -2.71 8.76
CA VAL A 53 3.06 -3.62 7.62
C VAL A 53 2.07 -4.70 8.00
N PHE A 54 1.06 -4.90 7.16
CA PHE A 54 0.01 -5.91 7.36
C PHE A 54 0.03 -6.91 6.22
N ALA A 55 -0.29 -8.15 6.54
CA ALA A 55 -0.28 -9.22 5.55
C ALA A 55 -1.49 -10.13 5.66
N LEU A 56 -1.82 -10.71 4.53
CA LEU A 56 -2.77 -11.81 4.39
C LEU A 56 -1.98 -13.10 4.22
N PHE A 57 -2.35 -14.10 4.99
CA PHE A 57 -1.78 -15.44 4.97
C PHE A 57 -2.81 -16.46 4.49
N ASP A 58 -2.34 -17.45 3.74
CA ASP A 58 -3.03 -18.71 3.51
C ASP A 58 -2.35 -19.79 4.37
N GLY A 59 -2.99 -20.13 5.49
CA GLY A 59 -2.30 -20.94 6.50
C GLY A 59 -1.06 -20.20 7.02
N GLU A 60 0.12 -20.78 6.82
CA GLU A 60 1.39 -20.18 7.23
C GLU A 60 2.08 -19.38 6.11
N HIS A 61 1.54 -19.38 4.89
CA HIS A 61 2.13 -18.71 3.73
C HIS A 61 1.65 -17.28 3.59
N MET A 62 2.59 -16.34 3.56
CA MET A 62 2.31 -14.93 3.29
C MET A 62 2.02 -14.73 1.80
N VAL A 63 0.80 -14.32 1.47
CA VAL A 63 0.35 -14.26 0.06
C VAL A 63 0.09 -12.85 -0.44
N ALA A 64 -0.10 -11.89 0.45
CA ALA A 64 -0.22 -10.47 0.10
C ALA A 64 0.21 -9.61 1.29
N SER A 65 0.70 -8.41 1.01
CA SER A 65 1.04 -7.45 2.06
C SER A 65 0.81 -6.01 1.61
N VAL A 66 0.67 -5.12 2.58
CA VAL A 66 0.54 -3.68 2.38
C VAL A 66 1.22 -2.94 3.53
N THR A 67 1.91 -1.86 3.21
CA THR A 67 2.53 -0.97 4.18
C THR A 67 1.62 0.22 4.43
N LEU A 68 1.45 0.59 5.69
CA LEU A 68 0.73 1.78 6.12
C LEU A 68 1.72 2.76 6.75
N ARG A 69 1.79 3.96 6.19
CA ARG A 69 2.57 5.08 6.72
C ARG A 69 1.62 6.13 7.29
N PHE A 70 1.97 6.65 8.45
CA PHE A 70 1.14 7.62 9.16
C PHE A 70 1.56 9.06 8.86
N PRO A 71 0.62 10.04 8.86
CA PRO A 71 0.96 11.45 8.66
C PRO A 71 1.95 12.00 9.69
N TRP A 72 1.96 11.42 10.90
CA TRP A 72 2.85 11.80 11.99
C TRP A 72 4.11 10.92 12.10
N GLY A 73 4.28 9.97 11.21
CA GLY A 73 5.37 8.99 11.26
C GLY A 73 6.49 9.30 10.26
N THR A 74 7.33 8.29 10.05
CA THR A 74 8.46 8.33 9.10
C THR A 74 7.94 8.34 7.66
N MET A 75 8.47 9.23 6.83
CA MET A 75 8.12 9.36 5.41
C MET A 75 6.62 9.41 5.14
N PRO A 76 5.90 10.39 5.69
CA PRO A 76 4.46 10.49 5.46
C PRO A 76 4.12 10.71 3.98
N GLY A 77 2.91 10.36 3.60
CA GLY A 77 2.38 10.69 2.29
C GLY A 77 2.15 12.20 2.12
N PRO A 78 1.89 12.67 0.90
CA PRO A 78 1.86 14.10 0.60
C PRO A 78 0.57 14.82 1.03
N MET A 79 -0.47 14.11 1.43
CA MET A 79 -1.81 14.67 1.67
C MET A 79 -2.18 14.82 3.14
N GLY A 80 -1.29 14.49 4.08
CA GLY A 80 -1.63 14.50 5.51
C GLY A 80 -2.65 13.43 5.91
N LEU A 81 -2.73 12.36 5.13
CA LEU A 81 -3.59 11.18 5.34
C LEU A 81 -2.74 9.95 5.58
N PRO A 82 -3.31 8.88 6.19
CA PRO A 82 -2.67 7.57 6.12
C PRO A 82 -2.36 7.22 4.66
N HIS A 83 -1.17 6.70 4.41
CA HIS A 83 -0.68 6.46 3.04
C HIS A 83 -0.19 5.04 2.91
N ILE A 84 -0.67 4.32 1.90
CA ILE A 84 -0.22 2.95 1.65
C ILE A 84 0.84 2.88 0.57
N GLY A 85 1.69 1.90 0.70
CA GLY A 85 2.72 1.57 -0.27
C GLY A 85 3.16 0.12 -0.11
N TRP A 86 4.12 -0.30 -0.90
CA TRP A 86 4.61 -1.67 -0.92
C TRP A 86 3.45 -2.69 -0.90
N PHE A 87 2.43 -2.40 -1.70
CA PHE A 87 1.23 -3.23 -1.84
C PHE A 87 1.45 -4.27 -2.93
N GLY A 88 1.41 -5.54 -2.57
CA GLY A 88 1.68 -6.60 -3.53
C GLY A 88 1.03 -7.93 -3.14
N THR A 89 0.78 -8.74 -4.16
CA THR A 89 0.25 -10.10 -4.04
C THR A 89 1.21 -11.07 -4.71
N HIS A 90 1.44 -12.23 -4.09
CA HIS A 90 2.27 -13.27 -4.67
C HIS A 90 1.67 -13.72 -6.03
N PRO A 91 2.49 -13.81 -7.10
CA PRO A 91 1.97 -14.10 -8.44
C PRO A 91 1.26 -15.45 -8.57
N ASP A 92 1.61 -16.45 -7.77
CA ASP A 92 0.94 -17.76 -7.77
C ASP A 92 -0.52 -17.70 -7.28
N TYR A 93 -0.91 -16.57 -6.66
CA TYR A 93 -2.26 -16.35 -6.13
C TYR A 93 -3.04 -15.30 -6.94
N THR A 94 -2.58 -14.97 -8.13
CA THR A 94 -3.25 -14.01 -9.03
C THR A 94 -4.68 -14.47 -9.39
N GLY A 95 -5.61 -13.53 -9.48
CA GLY A 95 -7.00 -13.80 -9.84
C GLY A 95 -7.91 -14.21 -8.68
N GLN A 96 -7.41 -14.23 -7.45
CA GLN A 96 -8.18 -14.59 -6.25
C GLN A 96 -8.65 -13.37 -5.43
N ASN A 97 -8.47 -12.15 -5.94
CA ASN A 97 -8.82 -10.89 -5.28
C ASN A 97 -8.18 -10.70 -3.88
N LEU A 98 -7.01 -11.25 -3.65
CA LEU A 98 -6.35 -11.19 -2.34
C LEU A 98 -5.94 -9.79 -1.94
N GLY A 99 -5.48 -8.98 -2.90
CA GLY A 99 -5.16 -7.58 -2.65
C GLY A 99 -6.38 -6.78 -2.21
N LYS A 100 -7.53 -7.00 -2.86
CA LYS A 100 -8.80 -6.37 -2.48
C LYS A 100 -9.22 -6.80 -1.08
N GLN A 101 -9.15 -8.09 -0.75
CA GLN A 101 -9.48 -8.61 0.58
C GLN A 101 -8.59 -8.00 1.66
N LEU A 102 -7.29 -7.86 1.40
CA LEU A 102 -6.36 -7.23 2.33
C LEU A 102 -6.69 -5.75 2.56
N LEU A 103 -6.99 -4.99 1.50
CA LEU A 103 -7.37 -3.59 1.64
C LEU A 103 -8.71 -3.43 2.37
N GLU A 104 -9.69 -4.25 2.11
CA GLU A 104 -10.98 -4.22 2.82
C GLU A 104 -10.78 -4.50 4.32
N TRP A 105 -9.96 -5.48 4.66
CA TRP A 105 -9.61 -5.76 6.04
C TRP A 105 -8.88 -4.58 6.70
N LEU A 106 -7.91 -3.98 6.00
CA LEU A 106 -7.16 -2.81 6.47
C LEU A 106 -8.10 -1.62 6.71
N GLU A 107 -9.02 -1.38 5.78
CA GLU A 107 -10.02 -0.32 5.90
C GLU A 107 -10.90 -0.52 7.14
N ASP A 108 -11.48 -1.71 7.29
CA ASP A 108 -12.44 -1.98 8.36
C ASP A 108 -11.79 -2.01 9.74
N HIS A 109 -10.64 -2.68 9.88
CA HIS A 109 -10.03 -2.92 11.19
C HIS A 109 -9.06 -1.83 11.62
N ILE A 110 -8.31 -1.25 10.70
CA ILE A 110 -7.24 -0.30 11.02
C ILE A 110 -7.65 1.13 10.71
N LEU A 111 -7.96 1.43 9.44
CA LEU A 111 -8.20 2.80 9.00
C LEU A 111 -9.49 3.38 9.60
N ILE A 112 -10.59 2.65 9.52
CA ILE A 112 -11.87 3.05 10.09
C ILE A 112 -11.92 2.65 11.58
N GLY A 113 -11.61 1.38 11.88
CA GLY A 113 -11.77 0.80 13.21
C GLY A 113 -10.92 1.46 14.28
N GLU A 114 -9.62 1.59 14.06
CA GLU A 114 -8.68 2.15 15.03
C GLU A 114 -8.40 3.63 14.81
N LEU A 115 -8.11 4.05 13.57
CA LEU A 115 -7.65 5.41 13.27
C LEU A 115 -8.78 6.41 13.08
N LYS A 116 -10.00 5.96 12.80
CA LYS A 116 -11.11 6.84 12.43
C LYS A 116 -10.74 7.77 11.27
N ALA A 117 -9.95 7.27 10.32
CA ALA A 117 -9.42 8.07 9.21
C ALA A 117 -10.54 8.51 8.25
N PRO A 118 -10.50 9.75 7.76
CA PRO A 118 -11.48 10.24 6.79
C PRO A 118 -11.28 9.63 5.41
N ALA A 119 -10.03 9.35 5.05
CA ALA A 119 -9.58 8.87 3.75
C ALA A 119 -8.17 8.31 3.90
N TYR A 120 -7.67 7.69 2.85
CA TYR A 120 -6.26 7.32 2.76
C TYR A 120 -5.77 7.43 1.31
N SER A 121 -4.47 7.44 1.13
CA SER A 121 -3.84 7.74 -0.15
C SER A 121 -2.80 6.71 -0.55
N LEU A 122 -2.43 6.74 -1.82
CA LEU A 122 -1.32 6.00 -2.38
C LEU A 122 -0.70 6.75 -3.55
N GLY A 123 0.51 6.35 -3.92
CA GLY A 123 1.16 6.79 -5.16
C GLY A 123 1.48 5.60 -6.06
N THR A 124 1.33 5.77 -7.35
CA THR A 124 1.69 4.76 -8.36
C THR A 124 2.32 5.42 -9.59
N ALA A 125 2.95 4.62 -10.44
CA ALA A 125 3.54 5.13 -11.67
C ALA A 125 2.48 5.31 -12.76
N THR A 126 2.43 6.49 -13.37
CA THR A 126 1.51 6.76 -14.50
C THR A 126 1.79 5.86 -15.71
N SER A 127 3.05 5.44 -15.88
CA SER A 127 3.50 4.57 -16.97
C SER A 127 3.09 3.10 -16.81
N HIS A 128 2.58 2.70 -15.63
CA HIS A 128 2.14 1.33 -15.44
C HIS A 128 0.82 1.07 -16.16
N PRO A 129 0.74 0.02 -17.01
CA PRO A 129 -0.39 -0.14 -17.95
C PRO A 129 -1.76 -0.33 -17.32
N TRP A 130 -1.85 -0.88 -16.10
CA TRP A 130 -3.16 -1.23 -15.49
C TRP A 130 -3.33 -0.80 -14.03
N LEU A 131 -2.31 -0.29 -13.33
CA LEU A 131 -2.41 0.04 -11.90
C LEU A 131 -3.43 1.15 -11.63
N ARG A 132 -3.45 2.20 -12.44
CA ARG A 132 -4.42 3.28 -12.29
C ARG A 132 -5.86 2.76 -12.31
N GLU A 133 -6.19 1.98 -13.33
CA GLU A 133 -7.55 1.42 -13.49
C GLU A 133 -7.89 0.45 -12.36
N MET A 134 -6.93 -0.34 -11.91
CA MET A 134 -7.11 -1.23 -10.77
C MET A 134 -7.47 -0.46 -9.50
N TYR A 135 -6.75 0.63 -9.21
CA TYR A 135 -7.02 1.45 -8.03
C TYR A 135 -8.36 2.20 -8.14
N ILE A 136 -8.72 2.68 -9.33
CA ILE A 136 -10.04 3.29 -9.57
C ILE A 136 -11.15 2.28 -9.27
N LYS A 137 -11.02 1.04 -9.71
CA LYS A 137 -11.98 -0.04 -9.40
C LYS A 137 -12.07 -0.35 -7.92
N LEU A 138 -10.99 -0.14 -7.16
CA LEU A 138 -10.96 -0.30 -5.70
C LEU A 138 -11.55 0.90 -4.95
N GLY A 139 -11.99 1.94 -5.66
CA GLY A 139 -12.64 3.12 -5.07
C GLY A 139 -11.74 4.33 -4.90
N PHE A 140 -10.52 4.29 -5.41
CA PHE A 140 -9.61 5.44 -5.37
C PHE A 140 -9.91 6.43 -6.48
N GLN A 141 -9.63 7.70 -6.22
CA GLN A 141 -9.77 8.81 -7.17
C GLN A 141 -8.41 9.45 -7.41
N PRO A 142 -8.00 9.67 -8.68
CA PRO A 142 -6.80 10.44 -8.97
C PRO A 142 -6.89 11.86 -8.43
N VAL A 143 -5.81 12.36 -7.84
CA VAL A 143 -5.77 13.69 -7.23
C VAL A 143 -4.76 14.58 -7.94
N PHE A 144 -3.49 14.19 -8.00
CA PHE A 144 -2.45 14.94 -8.69
C PHE A 144 -1.27 14.05 -9.10
N GLU A 145 -0.41 14.59 -9.95
CA GLU A 145 0.82 13.94 -10.42
C GLU A 145 2.04 14.71 -9.94
N ARG A 146 3.15 14.01 -9.73
CA ARG A 146 4.43 14.61 -9.35
C ARG A 146 5.59 13.82 -9.92
N ASP A 147 6.59 14.54 -10.45
CA ASP A 147 7.88 13.95 -10.81
C ASP A 147 8.77 13.91 -9.58
N LEU A 148 9.09 12.71 -9.09
CA LEU A 148 9.95 12.50 -7.92
C LEU A 148 11.40 12.20 -8.33
N GLY A 149 11.75 12.29 -9.62
CA GLY A 149 13.09 11.99 -10.10
C GLY A 149 13.41 10.49 -10.15
N LYS A 150 12.41 9.62 -10.15
CA LYS A 150 12.57 8.15 -10.16
C LYS A 150 12.49 7.53 -11.56
N GLY A 151 12.49 8.35 -12.60
CA GLY A 151 12.34 7.88 -13.97
C GLY A 151 10.91 7.62 -14.42
N HIS A 152 9.92 7.96 -13.59
CA HIS A 152 8.49 7.93 -13.91
C HIS A 152 7.75 9.04 -13.18
N ILE A 153 6.58 9.41 -13.68
CA ILE A 153 5.68 10.32 -13.00
C ILE A 153 4.84 9.53 -11.99
N THR A 154 4.77 10.02 -10.76
CA THR A 154 3.92 9.43 -9.72
C THR A 154 2.53 10.06 -9.76
N LEU A 155 1.52 9.22 -9.90
CA LEU A 155 0.12 9.59 -9.72
C LEU A 155 -0.29 9.31 -8.29
N TYR A 156 -0.80 10.32 -7.60
CA TYR A 156 -1.36 10.17 -6.27
C TYR A 156 -2.88 10.03 -6.34
N LEU A 157 -3.40 9.03 -5.61
CA LEU A 157 -4.82 8.74 -5.54
C LEU A 157 -5.27 8.74 -4.08
N LYS A 158 -6.56 9.00 -3.88
CA LYS A 158 -7.19 9.05 -2.55
C LYS A 158 -8.49 8.25 -2.58
N LYS A 159 -8.76 7.50 -1.50
CA LYS A 159 -10.05 6.85 -1.26
C LYS A 159 -10.70 7.44 -0.01
N ILE A 160 -11.92 7.95 -0.15
CA ILE A 160 -12.73 8.45 0.96
C ILE A 160 -13.32 7.26 1.69
N LEU A 161 -13.15 7.24 3.02
CA LEU A 161 -13.66 6.18 3.89
C LEU A 161 -14.93 6.60 4.64
N ASP A 162 -15.05 7.89 4.96
CA ASP A 162 -16.17 8.48 5.68
C ASP A 162 -16.37 9.90 5.16
N GLU A 163 -17.52 10.15 4.53
CA GLU A 163 -17.80 11.42 3.86
C GLU A 163 -17.86 12.60 4.85
N GLU A 164 -18.44 12.40 6.03
CA GLU A 164 -18.54 13.45 7.04
C GLU A 164 -17.16 13.81 7.60
N ARG A 165 -16.36 12.81 7.96
CA ARG A 165 -14.99 13.03 8.42
C ARG A 165 -14.12 13.63 7.34
N HIS A 166 -14.30 13.22 6.09
CA HIS A 166 -13.57 13.77 4.96
C HIS A 166 -13.91 15.25 4.75
N ALA A 167 -15.18 15.63 4.80
CA ALA A 167 -15.60 17.02 4.72
C ALA A 167 -14.99 17.87 5.85
N GLY A 168 -14.97 17.36 7.07
CA GLY A 168 -14.33 18.00 8.21
C GLY A 168 -12.81 18.12 8.06
N TRP A 169 -12.16 17.11 7.50
CA TRP A 169 -10.73 17.14 7.20
C TRP A 169 -10.42 18.20 6.13
N LEU A 170 -11.20 18.24 5.04
CA LEU A 170 -11.04 19.26 3.99
C LEU A 170 -11.16 20.70 4.54
N ALA A 171 -12.13 20.94 5.42
CA ALA A 171 -12.36 22.23 6.03
C ALA A 171 -11.18 22.72 6.89
N ARG A 172 -10.34 21.81 7.37
CA ARG A 172 -9.15 22.13 8.17
C ARG A 172 -7.86 22.25 7.35
N GLN A 173 -7.92 21.95 6.05
CA GLN A 173 -6.76 22.12 5.20
C GLN A 173 -6.49 23.61 4.94
N PRO A 174 -5.21 24.03 4.85
CA PRO A 174 -4.90 25.41 4.45
C PRO A 174 -5.35 25.66 3.01
N ALA A 175 -5.77 26.88 2.77
CA ALA A 175 -6.22 27.33 1.45
C ALA A 175 -5.08 27.31 0.40
#